data_6bd476e3cac9b7aea83cf1a0395dfe4f
#
_entry.id   6bd476e3cac9b7aea83cf1a0395dfe4f
#
_cell.length_a   1.000
_cell.length_b   1.000
_cell.length_c   1.000
_cell.angle_alpha   90.00
_cell.angle_beta   90.00
_cell.angle_gamma   90.00
#
_symmetry.space_group_name_H-M   'P 1'
#
loop_
_entity.id
_entity.type
_entity.pdbx_description
1 polymer ?
#
loop_
_entity_poly.entity_id
_entity_poly.type
_entity_poly.pdbx_seq_one_letter_code
_entity_poly.pdbx_strand_id
1 'polypeptide(L)'
;MKKMISWNVNGLRACMKKGFQEYFEAADADIFCLQETKLQEGQIDLELPGYHQYWNYAEKKGYSGTALFTKEEPISVRYGIGIEEHDMEGRVITAEFPEYFVVTVYTPNSQDELKRLAYRMEWEDAFLSYLKGLEQEKPVIFCGDLNVAATEMDIKNAKANEKNAGFTKEERGKFAVIKEKGFVDSFRMLYPDTVTYSWWSYRFQARQRNAGWRLDYFMVSESLKDAVADAKIHTEILGSDHCPVELDLEV
;
A
#
# COMPACT_ATOMS: atom_id res chain seq x y z
N MET A 1 -0.16 -21.83 -1.90
CA MET A 1 0.07 -20.60 -1.11
C MET A 1 0.62 -19.53 -2.03
N LYS A 2 0.04 -18.33 -2.02
CA LYS A 2 0.48 -17.17 -2.80
C LYS A 2 1.16 -16.17 -1.86
N LYS A 3 2.36 -15.72 -2.23
CA LYS A 3 3.11 -14.67 -1.52
C LYS A 3 2.91 -13.34 -2.23
N MET A 4 2.51 -12.33 -1.50
CA MET A 4 2.32 -10.97 -2.00
C MET A 4 3.17 -9.98 -1.19
N ILE A 5 3.84 -9.07 -1.89
CA ILE A 5 4.66 -7.99 -1.28
C ILE A 5 4.08 -6.64 -1.70
N SER A 6 4.08 -5.71 -0.78
CA SER A 6 3.76 -4.29 -1.04
C SER A 6 4.86 -3.41 -0.48
N TRP A 7 5.35 -2.45 -1.26
CA TRP A 7 6.44 -1.55 -0.85
C TRP A 7 6.27 -0.15 -1.43
N ASN A 8 6.15 0.84 -0.57
CA ASN A 8 6.35 2.23 -0.97
C ASN A 8 7.86 2.47 -1.10
N VAL A 9 8.32 2.68 -2.32
CA VAL A 9 9.76 2.78 -2.64
C VAL A 9 10.30 4.21 -2.60
N ASN A 10 9.42 5.20 -2.39
CA ASN A 10 9.78 6.62 -2.33
C ASN A 10 10.76 7.04 -3.44
N GLY A 11 10.37 6.72 -4.69
CA GLY A 11 11.19 6.87 -5.88
C GLY A 11 11.96 5.58 -6.22
N LEU A 12 11.48 4.86 -7.25
CA LEU A 12 12.06 3.56 -7.61
C LEU A 12 13.52 3.68 -8.06
N ARG A 13 13.88 4.71 -8.83
CA ARG A 13 15.28 4.90 -9.28
C ARG A 13 16.26 5.03 -8.11
N ALA A 14 15.86 5.72 -7.05
CA ALA A 14 16.68 5.82 -5.84
C ALA A 14 16.74 4.49 -5.08
N CYS A 15 15.61 3.79 -4.96
CA CYS A 15 15.52 2.49 -4.30
C CYS A 15 16.34 1.41 -5.03
N MET A 16 16.36 1.43 -6.37
CA MET A 16 17.19 0.52 -7.18
C MET A 16 18.67 0.60 -6.80
N LYS A 17 19.18 1.78 -6.48
CA LYS A 17 20.58 1.98 -6.05
C LYS A 17 20.85 1.51 -4.62
N LYS A 18 19.82 1.11 -3.90
CA LYS A 18 19.87 0.75 -2.48
C LYS A 18 19.38 -0.67 -2.19
N GLY A 19 19.39 -1.54 -3.20
CA GLY A 19 19.11 -2.96 -3.01
C GLY A 19 17.69 -3.42 -3.38
N PHE A 20 16.93 -2.64 -4.15
CA PHE A 20 15.60 -3.07 -4.60
C PHE A 20 15.64 -4.40 -5.36
N GLN A 21 16.54 -4.52 -6.34
CA GLN A 21 16.63 -5.71 -7.20
C GLN A 21 16.93 -6.96 -6.38
N GLU A 22 17.90 -6.88 -5.49
CA GLU A 22 18.32 -7.99 -4.64
C GLU A 22 17.18 -8.44 -3.71
N TYR A 23 16.44 -7.50 -3.13
CA TYR A 23 15.28 -7.84 -2.32
C TYR A 23 14.14 -8.44 -3.15
N PHE A 24 13.85 -7.86 -4.32
CA PHE A 24 12.81 -8.36 -5.23
C PHE A 24 13.06 -9.82 -5.60
N GLU A 25 14.30 -10.14 -6.01
CA GLU A 25 14.70 -11.49 -6.40
C GLU A 25 14.65 -12.47 -5.21
N ALA A 26 15.15 -12.05 -4.04
CA ALA A 26 15.15 -12.87 -2.84
C ALA A 26 13.74 -13.15 -2.30
N ALA A 27 12.85 -12.17 -2.40
CA ALA A 27 11.45 -12.31 -1.98
C ALA A 27 10.68 -13.32 -2.83
N ASP A 28 10.99 -13.39 -4.13
CA ASP A 28 10.38 -14.30 -5.10
C ASP A 28 8.85 -14.36 -4.99
N ALA A 29 8.22 -13.19 -4.82
CA ALA A 29 6.79 -13.08 -4.59
C ALA A 29 5.98 -13.41 -5.84
N ASP A 30 4.79 -13.95 -5.69
CA ASP A 30 3.85 -14.18 -6.80
C ASP A 30 3.28 -12.85 -7.32
N ILE A 31 3.07 -11.90 -6.41
CA ILE A 31 2.60 -10.54 -6.72
C ILE A 31 3.44 -9.54 -5.93
N PHE A 32 3.94 -8.51 -6.61
CA PHE A 32 4.75 -7.45 -6.00
C PHE A 32 4.18 -6.08 -6.39
N CYS A 33 3.75 -5.32 -5.40
CA CYS A 33 3.11 -4.02 -5.57
C CYS A 33 4.03 -2.90 -5.10
N LEU A 34 4.12 -1.82 -5.89
CA LEU A 34 4.88 -0.63 -5.56
C LEU A 34 3.98 0.59 -5.43
N GLN A 35 4.31 1.47 -4.51
CA GLN A 35 3.73 2.79 -4.40
C GLN A 35 4.84 3.83 -4.44
N GLU A 36 4.48 5.03 -4.87
CA GLU A 36 5.38 6.17 -4.96
C GLU A 36 6.63 5.90 -5.81
N THR A 37 6.39 5.37 -7.02
CA THR A 37 7.46 5.07 -7.98
C THR A 37 8.16 6.34 -8.48
N LYS A 38 7.46 7.47 -8.53
CA LYS A 38 7.94 8.79 -9.01
C LYS A 38 8.50 8.75 -10.43
N LEU A 39 7.92 7.90 -11.28
CA LEU A 39 8.36 7.67 -12.65
C LEU A 39 7.35 8.19 -13.66
N GLN A 40 7.89 8.44 -14.86
CA GLN A 40 7.14 8.53 -16.10
C GLN A 40 7.54 7.40 -17.03
N GLU A 41 6.72 7.12 -18.03
CA GLU A 41 7.00 6.08 -19.03
C GLU A 41 8.39 6.27 -19.66
N GLY A 42 9.15 5.20 -19.78
CA GLY A 42 10.49 5.19 -20.37
C GLY A 42 11.62 5.73 -19.49
N GLN A 43 11.36 6.11 -18.25
CA GLN A 43 12.41 6.60 -17.34
C GLN A 43 13.22 5.51 -16.64
N ILE A 44 12.77 4.26 -16.71
CA ILE A 44 13.48 3.10 -16.18
C ILE A 44 13.33 1.95 -17.16
N ASP A 45 14.40 1.18 -17.32
CA ASP A 45 14.38 -0.11 -17.98
C ASP A 45 14.58 -1.18 -16.92
N LEU A 46 13.47 -1.78 -16.48
CA LEU A 46 13.45 -2.76 -15.39
C LEU A 46 13.16 -4.14 -15.96
N GLU A 47 14.19 -4.98 -15.92
CA GLU A 47 14.06 -6.39 -16.31
C GLU A 47 13.68 -7.24 -15.09
N LEU A 48 12.49 -7.84 -15.17
CA LEU A 48 11.97 -8.77 -14.17
C LEU A 48 11.57 -10.08 -14.86
N PRO A 49 12.53 -10.97 -15.17
CA PRO A 49 12.25 -12.23 -15.86
C PRO A 49 11.19 -13.05 -15.14
N GLY A 50 10.18 -13.50 -15.88
CA GLY A 50 9.07 -14.28 -15.32
C GLY A 50 7.94 -13.46 -14.70
N TYR A 51 7.98 -12.14 -14.82
CA TYR A 51 6.93 -11.26 -14.33
C TYR A 51 6.29 -10.45 -15.46
N HIS A 52 4.97 -10.30 -15.38
CA HIS A 52 4.20 -9.31 -16.11
C HIS A 52 4.25 -8.01 -15.34
N GLN A 53 4.43 -6.86 -16.01
CA GLN A 53 4.59 -5.54 -15.39
C GLN A 53 3.45 -4.62 -15.78
N TYR A 54 2.87 -3.93 -14.81
CA TYR A 54 1.81 -2.95 -14.99
C TYR A 54 2.17 -1.68 -14.24
N TRP A 55 2.12 -0.53 -14.92
CA TRP A 55 2.55 0.76 -14.41
C TRP A 55 1.45 1.79 -14.52
N ASN A 56 1.25 2.59 -13.48
CA ASN A 56 0.34 3.73 -13.49
C ASN A 56 1.10 4.98 -13.05
N TYR A 57 1.25 5.93 -13.96
CA TYR A 57 2.04 7.13 -13.76
C TYR A 57 1.13 8.31 -13.40
N ALA A 58 1.60 9.21 -12.51
CA ALA A 58 0.96 10.49 -12.31
C ALA A 58 1.22 11.42 -13.51
N GLU A 59 0.29 12.31 -13.81
CA GLU A 59 0.51 13.36 -14.80
C GLU A 59 1.66 14.29 -14.38
N LYS A 60 1.74 14.59 -13.09
CA LYS A 60 2.84 15.37 -12.52
C LYS A 60 4.11 14.54 -12.45
N LYS A 61 5.17 15.01 -13.11
CA LYS A 61 6.48 14.37 -13.12
C LYS A 61 7.11 14.29 -11.73
N GLY A 62 7.76 13.14 -11.44
CA GLY A 62 8.49 12.95 -10.19
C GLY A 62 7.60 12.85 -8.95
N TYR A 63 6.35 12.44 -9.12
CA TYR A 63 5.34 12.44 -8.07
C TYR A 63 4.47 11.18 -8.13
N SER A 64 4.10 10.61 -6.95
CA SER A 64 3.17 9.49 -6.86
C SER A 64 3.53 8.31 -7.79
N GLY A 65 2.54 7.66 -8.39
CA GLY A 65 2.73 6.52 -9.28
C GLY A 65 2.73 5.19 -8.54
N THR A 66 2.15 4.16 -9.18
CA THR A 66 2.09 2.79 -8.68
C THR A 66 2.57 1.81 -9.74
N ALA A 67 3.00 0.63 -9.31
CA ALA A 67 3.32 -0.48 -10.19
C ALA A 67 2.86 -1.80 -9.57
N LEU A 68 2.60 -2.78 -10.43
CA LEU A 68 2.18 -4.11 -10.03
C LEU A 68 2.88 -5.13 -10.94
N PHE A 69 3.56 -6.10 -10.31
CA PHE A 69 4.29 -7.16 -11.00
C PHE A 69 3.72 -8.51 -10.59
N THR A 70 3.45 -9.39 -11.55
CA THR A 70 2.80 -10.68 -11.30
C THR A 70 3.47 -11.80 -12.07
N LYS A 71 3.66 -12.96 -11.43
CA LYS A 71 4.13 -14.17 -12.13
C LYS A 71 3.05 -14.74 -13.04
N GLU A 72 1.81 -14.76 -12.58
CA GLU A 72 0.64 -15.17 -13.34
C GLU A 72 0.05 -13.97 -14.06
N GLU A 73 -0.31 -14.13 -15.33
CA GLU A 73 -0.96 -13.08 -16.11
C GLU A 73 -2.39 -12.86 -15.59
N PRO A 74 -2.77 -11.63 -15.17
CA PRO A 74 -4.13 -11.33 -14.76
C PRO A 74 -5.12 -11.48 -15.92
N ILE A 75 -6.38 -11.79 -15.60
CA ILE A 75 -7.50 -11.80 -16.56
C ILE A 75 -7.71 -10.40 -17.14
N SER A 76 -7.63 -9.38 -16.28
CA SER A 76 -7.73 -7.97 -16.67
C SER A 76 -6.92 -7.09 -15.72
N VAL A 77 -6.54 -5.91 -16.19
CA VAL A 77 -5.91 -4.87 -15.38
C VAL A 77 -6.63 -3.56 -15.61
N ARG A 78 -6.94 -2.85 -14.54
CA ARG A 78 -7.60 -1.54 -14.56
C ARG A 78 -6.70 -0.52 -13.85
N TYR A 79 -6.66 0.71 -14.39
CA TYR A 79 -5.88 1.82 -13.84
C TYR A 79 -6.82 2.90 -13.30
N GLY A 80 -6.61 3.31 -12.06
CA GLY A 80 -7.49 4.25 -11.37
C GLY A 80 -8.76 3.62 -10.84
N ILE A 81 -9.70 4.47 -10.44
CA ILE A 81 -11.01 4.08 -9.89
C ILE A 81 -12.19 4.50 -10.77
N GLY A 82 -11.91 5.06 -11.96
CA GLY A 82 -12.92 5.50 -12.91
C GLY A 82 -13.46 6.91 -12.64
N ILE A 83 -12.75 7.72 -11.86
CA ILE A 83 -13.07 9.12 -11.57
C ILE A 83 -11.87 9.97 -11.97
N GLU A 84 -12.01 10.76 -13.03
CA GLU A 84 -10.92 11.53 -13.65
C GLU A 84 -10.12 12.34 -12.62
N GLU A 85 -10.80 13.09 -11.75
CA GLU A 85 -10.18 13.90 -10.71
C GLU A 85 -9.28 13.09 -9.76
N HIS A 86 -9.62 11.83 -9.51
CA HIS A 86 -8.89 10.93 -8.61
C HIS A 86 -7.83 10.09 -9.32
N ASP A 87 -7.90 10.01 -10.66
CA ASP A 87 -7.06 9.12 -11.44
C ASP A 87 -5.81 9.78 -12.05
N MET A 88 -5.66 11.11 -11.90
CA MET A 88 -4.54 11.88 -12.46
C MET A 88 -3.19 11.62 -11.75
N GLU A 89 -3.20 11.05 -10.56
CA GLU A 89 -1.99 10.89 -9.75
C GLU A 89 -1.43 9.45 -9.74
N GLY A 90 -1.98 8.55 -10.58
CA GLY A 90 -1.44 7.19 -10.74
C GLY A 90 -1.46 6.36 -9.46
N ARG A 91 -2.54 6.43 -8.66
CA ARG A 91 -2.60 5.89 -7.29
C ARG A 91 -3.09 4.47 -7.17
N VAL A 92 -3.79 3.94 -8.18
CA VAL A 92 -4.48 2.66 -8.08
C VAL A 92 -4.26 1.81 -9.33
N ILE A 93 -3.88 0.54 -9.14
CA ILE A 93 -3.93 -0.50 -10.16
C ILE A 93 -4.72 -1.67 -9.60
N THR A 94 -5.66 -2.20 -10.36
CA THR A 94 -6.44 -3.39 -10.02
C THR A 94 -6.12 -4.50 -11.00
N ALA A 95 -5.65 -5.65 -10.51
CA ALA A 95 -5.48 -6.87 -11.28
C ALA A 95 -6.56 -7.88 -10.91
N GLU A 96 -7.20 -8.46 -11.92
CA GLU A 96 -8.21 -9.50 -11.77
C GLU A 96 -7.59 -10.88 -11.93
N PHE A 97 -7.78 -11.74 -10.93
CA PHE A 97 -7.45 -13.16 -10.99
C PHE A 97 -8.74 -13.99 -10.94
N PRO A 98 -8.67 -15.30 -11.22
CA PRO A 98 -9.88 -16.14 -11.23
C PRO A 98 -10.72 -16.07 -9.96
N GLU A 99 -10.08 -15.96 -8.80
CA GLU A 99 -10.72 -16.12 -7.49
C GLU A 99 -10.82 -14.82 -6.69
N TYR A 100 -10.05 -13.76 -7.04
CA TYR A 100 -9.99 -12.48 -6.32
C TYR A 100 -9.48 -11.35 -7.19
N PHE A 101 -9.67 -10.13 -6.71
CA PHE A 101 -8.96 -8.94 -7.20
C PHE A 101 -7.79 -8.60 -6.28
N VAL A 102 -6.69 -8.13 -6.86
CA VAL A 102 -5.60 -7.48 -6.12
C VAL A 102 -5.55 -6.01 -6.52
N VAL A 103 -5.61 -5.12 -5.53
CA VAL A 103 -5.56 -3.67 -5.73
C VAL A 103 -4.34 -3.11 -5.01
N THR A 104 -3.40 -2.52 -5.75
CA THR A 104 -2.36 -1.70 -5.14
C THR A 104 -2.84 -0.26 -5.06
N VAL A 105 -2.58 0.40 -3.93
CA VAL A 105 -3.04 1.76 -3.67
C VAL A 105 -2.00 2.61 -2.97
N TYR A 106 -1.88 3.84 -3.41
CA TYR A 106 -1.16 4.91 -2.72
C TYR A 106 -2.16 6.01 -2.33
N THR A 107 -2.65 5.96 -1.10
CA THR A 107 -3.62 6.92 -0.57
C THR A 107 -3.02 8.33 -0.52
N PRO A 108 -3.75 9.37 -0.94
CA PRO A 108 -3.26 10.74 -0.84
C PRO A 108 -2.85 11.10 0.58
N ASN A 109 -1.65 11.71 0.73
CA ASN A 109 -1.22 12.29 2.00
C ASN A 109 -1.98 13.62 2.23
N SER A 110 -2.42 13.86 3.46
CA SER A 110 -3.11 15.11 3.82
C SER A 110 -2.20 16.33 3.84
N GLN A 111 -0.89 16.14 3.78
CA GLN A 111 0.19 17.13 3.76
C GLN A 111 0.30 17.97 5.04
N ASP A 112 1.37 18.77 5.11
CA ASP A 112 1.60 19.70 6.21
C ASP A 112 0.41 20.68 6.32
N GLU A 113 0.06 21.02 7.55
CA GLU A 113 -1.09 21.88 7.88
C GLU A 113 -2.44 21.31 7.38
N LEU A 114 -2.48 20.00 7.02
CA LEU A 114 -3.66 19.30 6.52
C LEU A 114 -4.29 19.93 5.27
N LYS A 115 -3.47 20.49 4.40
CA LYS A 115 -3.92 21.22 3.18
C LYS A 115 -4.76 20.37 2.24
N ARG A 116 -4.54 19.05 2.21
CA ARG A 116 -5.28 18.10 1.38
C ARG A 116 -6.23 17.19 2.17
N LEU A 117 -6.49 17.46 3.44
CA LEU A 117 -7.35 16.58 4.25
C LEU A 117 -8.76 16.46 3.65
N ALA A 118 -9.38 17.56 3.25
CA ALA A 118 -10.72 17.55 2.64
C ALA A 118 -10.75 16.69 1.37
N TYR A 119 -9.80 16.90 0.45
CA TYR A 119 -9.66 16.09 -0.77
C TYR A 119 -9.47 14.60 -0.43
N ARG A 120 -8.61 14.29 0.52
CA ARG A 120 -8.37 12.92 0.95
C ARG A 120 -9.65 12.26 1.47
N MET A 121 -10.48 12.96 2.22
CA MET A 121 -11.73 12.40 2.74
C MET A 121 -12.68 12.01 1.60
N GLU A 122 -12.81 12.85 0.57
CA GLU A 122 -13.59 12.54 -0.63
C GLU A 122 -12.98 11.38 -1.42
N TRP A 123 -11.66 11.37 -1.58
CA TRP A 123 -10.94 10.30 -2.27
C TRP A 123 -11.14 8.95 -1.58
N GLU A 124 -11.06 8.90 -0.25
CA GLU A 124 -11.24 7.66 0.51
C GLU A 124 -12.67 7.12 0.42
N ASP A 125 -13.68 7.97 0.40
CA ASP A 125 -15.07 7.56 0.17
C ASP A 125 -15.24 6.96 -1.24
N ALA A 126 -14.68 7.60 -2.25
CA ALA A 126 -14.70 7.11 -3.63
C ALA A 126 -13.94 5.77 -3.77
N PHE A 127 -12.78 5.65 -3.14
CA PHE A 127 -12.00 4.42 -3.14
C PHE A 127 -12.72 3.26 -2.46
N LEU A 128 -13.31 3.49 -1.30
CA LEU A 128 -14.12 2.46 -0.61
C LEU A 128 -15.32 2.02 -1.46
N SER A 129 -16.01 2.96 -2.09
CA SER A 129 -17.10 2.66 -3.02
C SER A 129 -16.63 1.79 -4.20
N TYR A 130 -15.46 2.11 -4.76
CA TYR A 130 -14.82 1.31 -5.81
C TYR A 130 -14.51 -0.11 -5.35
N LEU A 131 -13.89 -0.28 -4.18
CA LEU A 131 -13.59 -1.61 -3.60
C LEU A 131 -14.87 -2.43 -3.39
N LYS A 132 -15.93 -1.80 -2.88
CA LYS A 132 -17.23 -2.47 -2.66
C LYS A 132 -17.91 -2.86 -3.97
N GLY A 133 -17.67 -2.10 -5.04
CA GLY A 133 -18.08 -2.47 -6.39
C GLY A 133 -17.39 -3.73 -6.89
N LEU A 134 -16.06 -3.81 -6.77
CA LEU A 134 -15.29 -5.01 -7.10
C LEU A 134 -15.74 -6.23 -6.29
N GLU A 135 -16.02 -6.04 -5.01
CA GLU A 135 -16.41 -7.10 -4.08
C GLU A 135 -17.77 -7.75 -4.43
N GLN A 136 -18.61 -7.09 -5.26
CA GLN A 136 -19.82 -7.68 -5.80
C GLN A 136 -19.53 -8.83 -6.80
N GLU A 137 -18.33 -8.81 -7.40
CA GLU A 137 -17.92 -9.81 -8.38
C GLU A 137 -17.06 -10.91 -7.73
N LYS A 138 -16.04 -10.51 -6.99
CA LYS A 138 -15.04 -11.40 -6.34
C LYS A 138 -14.51 -10.76 -5.07
N PRO A 139 -13.98 -11.56 -4.12
CA PRO A 139 -13.24 -11.03 -2.99
C PRO A 139 -12.10 -10.11 -3.41
N VAL A 140 -11.78 -9.14 -2.58
CA VAL A 140 -10.75 -8.13 -2.84
C VAL A 140 -9.65 -8.22 -1.81
N ILE A 141 -8.42 -8.18 -2.30
CA ILE A 141 -7.20 -7.94 -1.52
C ILE A 141 -6.70 -6.56 -1.96
N PHE A 142 -6.56 -5.62 -1.04
CA PHE A 142 -5.90 -4.37 -1.38
C PHE A 142 -4.73 -4.10 -0.45
N CYS A 143 -3.69 -3.51 -0.99
CA CYS A 143 -2.45 -3.26 -0.27
C CYS A 143 -1.82 -1.94 -0.69
N GLY A 144 -1.02 -1.40 0.18
CA GLY A 144 -0.21 -0.23 -0.11
C GLY A 144 -0.05 0.69 1.07
N ASP A 145 0.45 1.87 0.77
CA ASP A 145 0.56 2.96 1.72
C ASP A 145 -0.79 3.66 1.86
N LEU A 146 -1.45 3.42 2.98
CA LEU A 146 -2.74 4.03 3.31
C LEU A 146 -2.60 5.39 4.00
N ASN A 147 -1.36 5.85 4.22
CA ASN A 147 -1.07 7.14 4.85
C ASN A 147 -1.85 7.38 6.15
N VAL A 148 -2.07 6.33 6.93
CA VAL A 148 -2.73 6.41 8.24
C VAL A 148 -2.19 5.34 9.19
N ALA A 149 -1.87 5.73 10.41
CA ALA A 149 -1.71 4.81 11.52
C ALA A 149 -3.10 4.60 12.14
N ALA A 150 -3.61 3.37 12.10
CA ALA A 150 -5.00 3.07 12.44
C ALA A 150 -5.34 3.31 13.91
N THR A 151 -4.39 3.01 14.80
CA THR A 151 -4.55 3.10 16.25
C THR A 151 -3.30 3.65 16.93
N GLU A 152 -3.39 3.92 18.24
CA GLU A 152 -2.23 4.35 19.03
C GLU A 152 -1.08 3.33 19.06
N MET A 153 -1.36 2.05 18.85
CA MET A 153 -0.34 1.01 18.73
C MET A 153 0.50 1.15 17.45
N ASP A 154 -0.07 1.77 16.42
CA ASP A 154 0.49 1.85 15.08
C ASP A 154 1.39 3.07 14.88
N ILE A 155 1.63 3.83 15.93
CA ILE A 155 2.43 5.05 15.89
C ILE A 155 3.21 5.27 17.18
N LYS A 156 4.47 5.68 17.04
CA LYS A 156 5.24 6.21 18.17
C LYS A 156 4.78 7.64 18.50
N ASN A 157 4.67 7.97 19.78
CA ASN A 157 4.23 9.29 20.24
C ASN A 157 2.83 9.71 19.74
N ALA A 158 1.86 8.82 19.82
CA ALA A 158 0.49 9.00 19.33
C ALA A 158 -0.11 10.35 19.74
N LYS A 159 -0.08 10.68 21.02
CA LYS A 159 -0.67 11.91 21.57
C LYS A 159 -0.12 13.20 20.94
N ALA A 160 1.19 13.22 20.61
CA ALA A 160 1.81 14.37 19.97
C ALA A 160 1.45 14.52 18.49
N ASN A 161 0.89 13.48 17.86
CA ASN A 161 0.61 13.40 16.43
C ASN A 161 -0.89 13.44 16.08
N GLU A 162 -1.79 13.60 17.03
CA GLU A 162 -3.25 13.56 16.81
C GLU A 162 -3.77 14.60 15.80
N LYS A 163 -2.99 15.66 15.55
CA LYS A 163 -3.33 16.73 14.60
C LYS A 163 -2.44 16.73 13.36
N ASN A 164 -1.58 15.73 13.21
CA ASN A 164 -0.67 15.61 12.09
C ASN A 164 -1.23 14.68 11.01
N ALA A 165 -0.88 14.94 9.75
CA ALA A 165 -1.22 14.08 8.63
C ALA A 165 -0.80 12.63 8.91
N GLY A 166 -1.69 11.68 8.69
CA GLY A 166 -1.51 10.26 8.96
C GLY A 166 -2.04 9.80 10.33
N PHE A 167 -2.42 10.70 11.22
CA PHE A 167 -2.98 10.32 12.53
C PHE A 167 -4.11 11.24 13.02
N THR A 168 -4.73 11.96 12.12
CA THR A 168 -5.92 12.76 12.46
C THR A 168 -7.10 11.87 12.80
N LYS A 169 -8.06 12.42 13.54
CA LYS A 169 -9.32 11.72 13.84
C LYS A 169 -10.09 11.35 12.57
N GLU A 170 -10.08 12.24 11.59
CA GLU A 170 -10.75 12.06 10.31
C GLU A 170 -10.15 10.88 9.52
N GLU A 171 -8.83 10.83 9.41
CA GLU A 171 -8.12 9.75 8.70
C GLU A 171 -8.32 8.40 9.38
N ARG A 172 -8.19 8.35 10.70
CA ARG A 172 -8.47 7.13 11.48
C ARG A 172 -9.92 6.71 11.39
N GLY A 173 -10.84 7.67 11.33
CA GLY A 173 -12.26 7.42 11.12
C GLY A 173 -12.55 6.74 9.78
N LYS A 174 -11.89 7.17 8.68
CA LYS A 174 -12.01 6.51 7.38
C LYS A 174 -11.47 5.08 7.41
N PHE A 175 -10.36 4.83 8.06
CA PHE A 175 -9.85 3.47 8.23
C PHE A 175 -10.83 2.58 9.02
N ALA A 176 -11.43 3.10 10.08
CA ALA A 176 -12.45 2.39 10.85
C ALA A 176 -13.67 2.01 9.97
N VAL A 177 -14.13 2.93 9.11
CA VAL A 177 -15.23 2.68 8.16
C VAL A 177 -14.86 1.57 7.17
N ILE A 178 -13.64 1.54 6.65
CA ILE A 178 -13.16 0.44 5.78
C ILE A 178 -13.33 -0.90 6.48
N LYS A 179 -12.93 -1.00 7.74
CA LYS A 179 -13.09 -2.23 8.54
C LYS A 179 -14.56 -2.58 8.79
N GLU A 180 -15.38 -1.61 9.13
CA GLU A 180 -16.83 -1.80 9.33
C GLU A 180 -17.54 -2.30 8.07
N LYS A 181 -17.02 -1.94 6.89
CA LYS A 181 -17.53 -2.38 5.59
C LYS A 181 -17.04 -3.76 5.16
N GLY A 182 -16.32 -4.48 6.02
CA GLY A 182 -15.98 -5.89 5.83
C GLY A 182 -14.57 -6.15 5.30
N PHE A 183 -13.66 -5.21 5.46
CA PHE A 183 -12.24 -5.44 5.19
C PHE A 183 -11.46 -5.69 6.48
N VAL A 184 -10.58 -6.67 6.44
CA VAL A 184 -9.79 -7.14 7.58
C VAL A 184 -8.33 -6.70 7.41
N ASP A 185 -7.78 -6.06 8.44
CA ASP A 185 -6.34 -5.79 8.55
C ASP A 185 -5.64 -7.13 8.88
N SER A 186 -5.00 -7.72 7.88
CA SER A 186 -4.43 -9.06 7.97
C SER A 186 -3.36 -9.18 9.05
N PHE A 187 -2.48 -8.17 9.16
CA PHE A 187 -1.44 -8.16 10.18
C PHE A 187 -2.02 -8.06 11.59
N ARG A 188 -2.93 -7.11 11.81
CA ARG A 188 -3.52 -6.90 13.15
C ARG A 188 -4.42 -8.05 13.58
N MET A 189 -5.06 -8.74 12.63
CA MET A 189 -5.83 -9.95 12.91
C MET A 189 -4.96 -11.06 13.49
N LEU A 190 -3.79 -11.31 12.89
CA LEU A 190 -2.87 -12.37 13.33
C LEU A 190 -2.03 -11.97 14.55
N TYR A 191 -1.69 -10.71 14.64
CA TYR A 191 -0.79 -10.15 15.67
C TYR A 191 -1.44 -8.99 16.40
N PRO A 192 -2.48 -9.25 17.22
CA PRO A 192 -3.31 -8.19 17.82
C PRO A 192 -2.55 -7.28 18.78
N ASP A 193 -1.48 -7.77 19.39
CA ASP A 193 -0.73 -7.04 20.42
C ASP A 193 0.68 -6.61 19.98
N THR A 194 1.07 -6.91 18.74
CA THR A 194 2.43 -6.62 18.25
C THR A 194 2.56 -5.17 17.82
N VAL A 195 3.49 -4.45 18.44
CA VAL A 195 3.85 -3.09 18.06
C VAL A 195 5.01 -3.14 17.07
N THR A 196 4.76 -2.75 15.83
CA THR A 196 5.76 -2.67 14.78
C THR A 196 5.33 -1.60 13.77
N TYR A 197 6.29 -1.07 13.03
CA TYR A 197 6.09 0.05 12.13
C TYR A 197 6.57 -0.31 10.72
N SER A 198 6.05 0.40 9.72
CA SER A 198 6.45 0.25 8.31
C SER A 198 7.08 1.49 7.71
N TRP A 199 7.04 2.61 8.41
CA TRP A 199 7.58 3.89 7.98
C TRP A 199 8.29 4.63 9.11
N TRP A 200 9.39 5.31 8.78
CA TRP A 200 10.16 6.19 9.69
C TRP A 200 10.63 7.41 8.93
N SER A 201 10.43 8.60 9.52
CA SER A 201 10.97 9.81 8.93
C SER A 201 12.48 9.72 8.74
N TYR A 202 13.01 10.29 7.67
CA TYR A 202 14.45 10.46 7.51
C TYR A 202 15.06 11.45 8.52
N ARG A 203 14.22 12.26 9.17
CA ARG A 203 14.65 13.27 10.14
C ARG A 203 14.93 12.64 11.51
N PHE A 204 15.88 13.23 12.23
CA PHE A 204 16.16 12.92 13.63
C PHE A 204 16.50 11.45 13.93
N GLN A 205 17.07 10.75 12.97
CA GLN A 205 17.40 9.32 13.12
C GLN A 205 16.20 8.45 13.59
N ALA A 206 15.01 8.75 13.08
CA ALA A 206 13.77 8.15 13.54
C ALA A 206 13.79 6.60 13.44
N ARG A 207 14.35 6.05 12.36
CA ARG A 207 14.44 4.59 12.18
C ARG A 207 15.35 3.93 13.21
N GLN A 208 16.51 4.53 13.51
CA GLN A 208 17.44 4.01 14.53
C GLN A 208 16.81 4.00 15.93
N ARG A 209 16.00 5.03 16.25
CA ARG A 209 15.27 5.15 17.50
C ARG A 209 13.93 4.39 17.51
N ASN A 210 13.60 3.76 16.39
CA ASN A 210 12.30 3.14 16.14
C ASN A 210 11.11 4.06 16.44
N ALA A 211 11.22 5.34 16.08
CA ALA A 211 10.14 6.30 16.15
C ALA A 211 9.33 6.27 14.84
N GLY A 212 8.60 5.19 14.64
CA GLY A 212 7.93 4.87 13.39
C GLY A 212 6.42 4.91 13.46
N TRP A 213 5.82 4.65 12.30
CA TRP A 213 4.38 4.54 12.05
C TRP A 213 4.10 3.32 11.21
N ARG A 214 3.01 2.62 11.45
CA ARG A 214 2.51 1.58 10.55
C ARG A 214 1.53 2.22 9.58
N LEU A 215 1.97 2.42 8.34
CA LEU A 215 1.22 3.10 7.27
C LEU A 215 0.88 2.17 6.11
N ASP A 216 1.57 1.03 6.02
CA ASP A 216 1.48 0.07 4.92
C ASP A 216 0.71 -1.17 5.38
N TYR A 217 -0.24 -1.60 4.56
CA TYR A 217 -1.21 -2.63 4.94
C TYR A 217 -1.46 -3.62 3.81
N PHE A 218 -1.82 -4.85 4.20
CA PHE A 218 -2.63 -5.76 3.41
C PHE A 218 -3.99 -5.91 4.06
N MET A 219 -5.03 -5.48 3.33
CA MET A 219 -6.43 -5.59 3.74
C MET A 219 -7.12 -6.62 2.86
N VAL A 220 -7.91 -7.49 3.45
CA VAL A 220 -8.60 -8.55 2.72
C VAL A 220 -10.10 -8.48 2.98
N SER A 221 -10.91 -8.85 1.98
CA SER A 221 -12.34 -9.10 2.19
C SER A 221 -12.55 -10.10 3.34
N GLU A 222 -13.58 -9.91 4.15
CA GLU A 222 -13.94 -10.81 5.27
C GLU A 222 -14.00 -12.27 4.83
N SER A 223 -14.46 -12.54 3.60
CA SER A 223 -14.53 -13.89 3.03
C SER A 223 -13.19 -14.57 2.81
N LEU A 224 -12.08 -13.80 2.78
CA LEU A 224 -10.72 -14.32 2.61
C LEU A 224 -9.94 -14.43 3.93
N LYS A 225 -10.50 -13.99 5.05
CA LYS A 225 -9.75 -13.92 6.32
C LYS A 225 -9.17 -15.25 6.75
N ASP A 226 -9.90 -16.33 6.56
CA ASP A 226 -9.47 -17.68 6.95
C ASP A 226 -8.41 -18.28 6.01
N ALA A 227 -8.23 -17.68 4.82
CA ALA A 227 -7.19 -18.02 3.86
C ALA A 227 -5.86 -17.29 4.16
N VAL A 228 -5.85 -16.30 5.05
CA VAL A 228 -4.62 -15.61 5.45
C VAL A 228 -3.76 -16.53 6.30
N ALA A 229 -2.64 -16.99 5.73
CA ALA A 229 -1.71 -17.88 6.41
C ALA A 229 -0.71 -17.11 7.29
N ASP A 230 -0.19 -15.99 6.79
CA ASP A 230 0.71 -15.11 7.54
C ASP A 230 0.68 -13.68 7.00
N ALA A 231 1.15 -12.74 7.80
CA ALA A 231 1.37 -11.34 7.44
C ALA A 231 2.64 -10.84 8.12
N LYS A 232 3.53 -10.18 7.36
CA LYS A 232 4.84 -9.76 7.86
C LYS A 232 5.13 -8.31 7.55
N ILE A 233 5.96 -7.69 8.37
CA ILE A 233 6.52 -6.35 8.15
C ILE A 233 8.03 -6.49 8.20
N HIS A 234 8.70 -6.28 7.07
CA HIS A 234 10.13 -6.51 6.89
C HIS A 234 10.95 -5.29 7.30
N THR A 235 10.96 -4.99 8.60
CA THR A 235 11.59 -3.79 9.17
C THR A 235 13.09 -3.70 8.93
N GLU A 236 13.75 -4.83 8.66
CA GLU A 236 15.19 -4.94 8.36
C GLU A 236 15.54 -4.50 6.94
N ILE A 237 14.57 -4.43 6.03
CA ILE A 237 14.82 -4.07 4.63
C ILE A 237 14.93 -2.55 4.49
N LEU A 238 16.07 -2.13 3.94
CA LEU A 238 16.41 -0.74 3.69
C LEU A 238 16.18 -0.38 2.22
N GLY A 239 16.33 0.90 1.86
CA GLY A 239 16.20 1.39 0.48
C GLY A 239 15.13 2.45 0.28
N SER A 240 14.19 2.53 1.21
CA SER A 240 13.13 3.55 1.30
C SER A 240 12.95 3.98 2.75
N ASP A 241 12.20 5.02 3.01
CA ASP A 241 11.72 5.38 4.34
C ASP A 241 10.55 4.48 4.81
N HIS A 242 9.97 3.71 3.89
CA HIS A 242 9.12 2.57 4.19
C HIS A 242 9.88 1.26 4.09
N CYS A 243 9.45 0.23 4.82
CA CYS A 243 9.85 -1.16 4.58
C CYS A 243 8.74 -1.93 3.87
N PRO A 244 9.08 -3.06 3.22
CA PRO A 244 8.07 -3.92 2.60
C PRO A 244 7.15 -4.56 3.62
N VAL A 245 5.90 -4.81 3.22
CA VAL A 245 4.95 -5.66 3.94
C VAL A 245 4.56 -6.85 3.09
N GLU A 246 4.24 -7.97 3.71
CA GLU A 246 3.97 -9.26 3.06
C GLU A 246 2.65 -9.85 3.54
N LEU A 247 1.95 -10.48 2.61
CA LEU A 247 0.80 -11.34 2.85
C LEU A 247 1.06 -12.72 2.25
N ASP A 248 0.91 -13.76 3.05
CA ASP A 248 0.86 -15.14 2.60
C ASP A 248 -0.59 -15.63 2.62
N LEU A 249 -1.11 -16.08 1.47
CA LEU A 249 -2.50 -16.46 1.30
C LEU A 249 -2.63 -17.90 0.78
N GLU A 250 -3.46 -18.71 1.42
CA GLU A 250 -3.80 -20.07 0.97
C GLU A 250 -5.01 -20.02 0.03
N VAL A 251 -4.74 -19.92 -1.27
CA VAL A 251 -5.72 -19.96 -2.35
C VAL A 251 -5.24 -20.85 -3.48
#